data_66a3825032efd6ce911e353a7d602034
#
_entry.id   66a3825032efd6ce911e353a7d602034
#
_cell.length_a   1.000
_cell.length_b   1.000
_cell.length_c   1.000
_cell.angle_alpha   90.00
_cell.angle_beta   90.00
_cell.angle_gamma   90.00
#
_symmetry.space_group_name_H-M   'P 1'
#
loop_
_entity.id
_entity.type
_entity.pdbx_description
1 polymer ?
#
loop_
_entity_poly.entity_id
_entity_poly.type
_entity_poly.pdbx_seq_one_letter_code
_entity_poly.pdbx_strand_id
1 'polypeptide(L)'
;MEDILKKYEMTIGIECHVQLKTKTKLFSGSDNDAREKSPNEATSPIDFGLPGMLPVLNKEAVRLAVRAGKALNAKIANMSRFDRKHYFYPDLPKGYQTSQLYHPIIGEGEIIAPLPSGGEVKVRIEHAHLEEDAGKLTHHGDYSLVDLNRAGTPLIEIVSMPDIHSAEEARAYAEELHKRMVFAGVTDGDLYQGNMRFDVNISARKFGEEKLGTRTEIKNLNSFRSVERAAQYEFERQVKLLEKGEKIKQETRGWLDDEQKTVSQRSKEEAQDYRYMPDPDIPPIILSDEEISKMQAQFSIMPDVFRKYFAVFELDNSVIEYALSDYRIAELLLATWGEGWERPQSELFNAAEIENYTLEEHKENMKRMFNWFASTPAEEIDLDKVHQGYVGPRRLTLLAHLVHENKISSNGGKEIFLALFEDENLPKMPEEIAKERNLLQVSNEGAIAKIVDEVLADAASQKAIEDIRNGNDKAIGFLVGQIMKKSQGKANPALAQKLIRERL
;
A
#
# COMPACT_ATOMS: atom_id res chain seq x y z
N MET A 1 -5.74 2.43 -33.95
CA MET A 1 -5.69 3.35 -32.81
C MET A 1 -4.28 3.40 -32.21
N GLU A 2 -3.66 2.28 -31.89
CA GLU A 2 -2.29 2.24 -31.34
C GLU A 2 -1.24 3.04 -32.11
N ASP A 3 -1.21 2.93 -33.46
CA ASP A 3 -0.24 3.68 -34.26
C ASP A 3 -0.47 5.20 -34.30
N ILE A 4 -1.70 5.62 -33.98
CA ILE A 4 -2.03 7.05 -33.84
C ILE A 4 -1.57 7.54 -32.48
N LEU A 5 -1.83 6.79 -31.41
CA LEU A 5 -1.41 7.15 -30.05
C LEU A 5 0.10 7.33 -29.94
N LYS A 6 0.89 6.52 -30.65
CA LYS A 6 2.36 6.65 -30.69
C LYS A 6 2.89 7.98 -31.25
N LYS A 7 2.04 8.76 -31.94
CA LYS A 7 2.40 10.11 -32.43
C LYS A 7 2.23 11.19 -31.38
N TYR A 8 1.63 10.87 -30.25
CA TYR A 8 1.31 11.79 -29.18
C TYR A 8 1.99 11.36 -27.88
N GLU A 9 2.28 12.35 -27.07
CA GLU A 9 2.81 12.19 -25.72
C GLU A 9 1.74 12.60 -24.71
N MET A 10 1.56 11.73 -23.70
CA MET A 10 0.75 12.00 -22.52
C MET A 10 1.57 12.77 -21.49
N THR A 11 0.99 13.78 -20.87
CA THR A 11 1.62 14.49 -19.74
C THR A 11 0.60 14.62 -18.62
N ILE A 12 0.96 14.13 -17.43
CA ILE A 12 0.09 14.07 -16.26
C ILE A 12 0.78 14.69 -15.04
N GLY A 13 0.03 15.54 -14.32
CA GLY A 13 0.27 15.89 -12.92
C GLY A 13 -0.88 15.38 -12.06
N ILE A 14 -0.60 15.01 -10.83
CA ILE A 14 -1.61 14.47 -9.88
C ILE A 14 -1.66 15.36 -8.65
N GLU A 15 -2.87 15.75 -8.27
CA GLU A 15 -3.19 16.34 -6.98
C GLU A 15 -3.79 15.25 -6.08
N CYS A 16 -3.32 15.16 -4.85
CA CYS A 16 -3.79 14.16 -3.90
C CYS A 16 -4.16 14.80 -2.57
N HIS A 17 -5.43 14.67 -2.19
CA HIS A 17 -5.91 15.07 -0.87
C HIS A 17 -5.79 13.90 0.11
N VAL A 18 -5.09 14.10 1.20
CA VAL A 18 -4.83 13.11 2.25
C VAL A 18 -5.44 13.57 3.55
N GLN A 19 -6.45 12.85 4.05
CA GLN A 19 -7.02 13.10 5.36
C GLN A 19 -6.03 12.67 6.45
N LEU A 20 -5.71 13.61 7.34
CA LEU A 20 -4.84 13.36 8.48
C LEU A 20 -5.56 12.59 9.58
N LYS A 21 -4.93 11.59 10.16
CA LYS A 21 -5.48 10.78 11.25
C LYS A 21 -5.30 11.46 12.63
N THR A 22 -5.80 12.68 12.74
CA THR A 22 -5.89 13.39 14.02
C THR A 22 -7.14 12.98 14.79
N LYS A 23 -7.13 13.11 16.11
CA LYS A 23 -8.31 12.87 16.93
C LYS A 23 -9.37 13.96 16.80
N THR A 24 -8.93 15.19 16.55
CA THR A 24 -9.79 16.35 16.42
C THR A 24 -9.56 17.05 15.08
N LYS A 25 -10.48 17.91 14.69
CA LYS A 25 -10.42 18.69 13.45
C LYS A 25 -9.26 19.67 13.42
N LEU A 26 -9.03 20.32 12.27
CA LEU A 26 -7.89 21.22 12.06
C LEU A 26 -7.92 22.45 12.96
N PHE A 27 -9.10 23.03 13.17
CA PHE A 27 -9.26 24.28 13.90
C PHE A 27 -10.25 24.22 15.06
N SER A 28 -10.82 23.05 15.35
CA SER A 28 -11.77 22.85 16.44
C SER A 28 -11.48 21.57 17.24
N GLY A 29 -12.09 21.48 18.42
CA GLY A 29 -12.00 20.29 19.27
C GLY A 29 -12.99 19.18 18.89
N SER A 30 -13.78 19.34 17.81
CA SER A 30 -14.70 18.32 17.35
C SER A 30 -13.97 17.07 16.91
N ASP A 31 -14.62 15.92 17.09
CA ASP A 31 -14.10 14.64 16.67
C ASP A 31 -13.87 14.60 15.15
N ASN A 32 -12.71 14.13 14.75
CA ASN A 32 -12.36 13.99 13.34
C ASN A 32 -12.90 12.68 12.73
N ASP A 33 -13.26 11.70 13.55
CA ASP A 33 -13.90 10.47 13.09
C ASP A 33 -15.43 10.61 13.13
N ALA A 34 -16.03 10.73 11.96
CA ALA A 34 -17.47 10.88 11.80
C ALA A 34 -18.12 9.67 11.13
N ARG A 35 -17.41 8.54 10.96
CA ARG A 35 -17.88 7.38 10.19
C ARG A 35 -19.20 6.79 10.68
N GLU A 36 -19.39 6.73 11.99
CA GLU A 36 -20.58 6.15 12.63
C GLU A 36 -21.50 7.19 13.27
N LYS A 37 -21.29 8.50 12.97
CA LYS A 37 -22.04 9.59 13.58
C LYS A 37 -23.22 10.02 12.71
N SER A 38 -24.28 10.45 13.37
CA SER A 38 -25.42 11.08 12.71
C SER A 38 -24.98 12.39 12.01
N PRO A 39 -25.67 12.83 10.94
CA PRO A 39 -25.35 14.08 10.28
C PRO A 39 -25.27 15.27 11.23
N ASN A 40 -24.23 16.08 11.11
CA ASN A 40 -23.96 17.27 11.94
C ASN A 40 -23.70 16.99 13.44
N GLU A 41 -23.41 15.77 13.84
CA GLU A 41 -23.10 15.42 15.23
C GLU A 41 -21.65 15.73 15.61
N ALA A 42 -20.69 15.50 14.67
CA ALA A 42 -19.28 15.79 14.87
C ALA A 42 -18.92 17.24 14.48
N THR A 43 -19.59 18.20 15.05
CA THR A 43 -19.46 19.63 14.71
C THR A 43 -19.37 20.52 15.93
N SER A 44 -18.77 21.70 15.79
CA SER A 44 -18.67 22.74 16.79
C SER A 44 -19.14 24.10 16.24
N PRO A 45 -19.33 25.10 17.07
CA PRO A 45 -19.60 26.47 16.60
C PRO A 45 -18.56 27.01 15.61
N ILE A 46 -17.29 26.55 15.70
CA ILE A 46 -16.22 26.91 14.76
C ILE A 46 -16.50 26.27 13.38
N ASP A 47 -16.87 25.00 13.36
CA ASP A 47 -17.14 24.26 12.11
C ASP A 47 -18.40 24.79 11.40
N PHE A 48 -19.39 25.30 12.17
CA PHE A 48 -20.54 25.99 11.65
C PHE A 48 -20.25 27.42 11.18
N GLY A 49 -19.07 27.96 11.45
CA GLY A 49 -18.73 29.33 11.11
C GLY A 49 -19.56 30.37 11.89
N LEU A 50 -19.96 30.11 13.13
CA LEU A 50 -20.78 31.03 13.92
C LEU A 50 -20.00 32.30 14.23
N PRO A 51 -20.67 33.48 14.25
CA PRO A 51 -20.06 34.76 14.54
C PRO A 51 -19.31 34.77 15.88
N GLY A 52 -18.09 35.30 15.88
CA GLY A 52 -17.25 35.42 17.07
C GLY A 52 -16.42 34.16 17.42
N MET A 53 -16.56 33.10 16.66
CA MET A 53 -15.72 31.91 16.85
C MET A 53 -14.38 32.06 16.11
N LEU A 54 -13.27 31.73 16.80
CA LEU A 54 -11.93 31.82 16.26
C LEU A 54 -11.32 30.43 16.11
N PRO A 55 -10.53 30.18 15.03
CA PRO A 55 -9.86 28.92 14.82
C PRO A 55 -8.74 28.66 15.83
N VAL A 56 -8.56 27.40 16.24
CA VAL A 56 -7.44 26.96 17.09
C VAL A 56 -6.70 25.85 16.39
N LEU A 57 -5.51 26.14 15.89
CA LEU A 57 -4.72 25.20 15.07
C LEU A 57 -4.36 23.92 15.84
N ASN A 58 -4.67 22.78 15.24
CA ASN A 58 -4.33 21.46 15.76
C ASN A 58 -2.82 21.17 15.59
N LYS A 59 -2.09 21.10 16.70
CA LYS A 59 -0.65 20.82 16.71
C LYS A 59 -0.31 19.46 16.10
N GLU A 60 -1.18 18.46 16.27
CA GLU A 60 -0.97 17.13 15.69
C GLU A 60 -1.06 17.14 14.16
N ALA A 61 -1.94 17.95 13.59
CA ALA A 61 -1.99 18.13 12.13
C ALA A 61 -0.67 18.68 11.58
N VAL A 62 -0.06 19.66 12.27
CA VAL A 62 1.26 20.19 11.91
C VAL A 62 2.34 19.11 12.01
N ARG A 63 2.32 18.30 13.08
CA ARG A 63 3.26 17.19 13.26
C ARG A 63 3.14 16.15 12.13
N LEU A 64 1.92 15.80 11.76
CA LEU A 64 1.67 14.86 10.67
C LEU A 64 2.07 15.44 9.30
N ALA A 65 1.90 16.76 9.08
CA ALA A 65 2.40 17.42 7.87
C ALA A 65 3.93 17.35 7.77
N VAL A 66 4.66 17.59 8.86
CA VAL A 66 6.13 17.45 8.89
C VAL A 66 6.55 16.00 8.57
N ARG A 67 5.80 15.00 9.06
CA ARG A 67 6.03 13.60 8.72
C ARG A 67 5.74 13.29 7.24
N ALA A 68 4.63 13.81 6.71
CA ALA A 68 4.30 13.69 5.29
C ALA A 68 5.42 14.28 4.41
N GLY A 69 5.94 15.46 4.75
CA GLY A 69 7.05 16.06 4.01
C GLY A 69 8.31 15.19 3.99
N LYS A 70 8.65 14.53 5.09
CA LYS A 70 9.75 13.55 5.10
C LYS A 70 9.44 12.36 4.19
N ALA A 71 8.22 11.84 4.21
CA ALA A 71 7.81 10.72 3.33
C ALA A 71 7.86 11.11 1.84
N LEU A 72 7.67 12.38 1.52
CA LEU A 72 7.79 12.95 0.17
C LEU A 72 9.24 13.32 -0.22
N ASN A 73 10.23 13.06 0.64
CA ASN A 73 11.60 13.56 0.49
C ASN A 73 11.65 15.09 0.25
N ALA A 74 10.73 15.81 0.86
CA ALA A 74 10.51 17.23 0.66
C ALA A 74 11.09 18.09 1.78
N LYS A 75 11.37 19.35 1.47
CA LYS A 75 11.79 20.34 2.45
C LYS A 75 10.60 20.79 3.29
N ILE A 76 10.82 20.92 4.60
CA ILE A 76 9.85 21.55 5.49
C ILE A 76 10.19 23.01 5.66
N ALA A 77 9.17 23.88 5.53
CA ALA A 77 9.33 25.32 5.72
C ALA A 77 9.46 25.65 7.21
N ASN A 78 10.48 26.46 7.57
CA ASN A 78 10.61 26.98 8.94
C ASN A 78 9.52 28.00 9.30
N MET A 79 8.89 28.61 8.30
CA MET A 79 7.75 29.51 8.45
C MET A 79 6.67 29.15 7.43
N SER A 80 5.47 28.94 7.92
CA SER A 80 4.30 28.67 7.09
C SER A 80 3.09 29.43 7.63
N ARG A 81 2.12 29.77 6.79
CA ARG A 81 0.91 30.48 7.22
C ARG A 81 -0.28 30.07 6.38
N PHE A 82 -1.46 30.24 6.96
CA PHE A 82 -2.72 29.97 6.30
C PHE A 82 -3.23 31.19 5.52
N ASP A 83 -3.95 30.89 4.46
CA ASP A 83 -4.68 31.83 3.61
C ASP A 83 -6.14 31.43 3.53
N ARG A 84 -7.05 32.40 3.35
CA ARG A 84 -8.46 32.17 3.09
C ARG A 84 -8.70 32.08 1.60
N LYS A 85 -9.26 30.95 1.14
CA LYS A 85 -9.76 30.71 -0.23
C LYS A 85 -11.27 30.99 -0.21
N HIS A 86 -11.69 32.14 -0.69
CA HIS A 86 -13.09 32.55 -0.60
C HIS A 86 -13.93 31.93 -1.71
N TYR A 87 -14.95 31.19 -1.32
CA TYR A 87 -16.06 30.80 -2.19
C TYR A 87 -17.29 30.50 -1.34
N PHE A 88 -18.48 30.71 -1.93
CA PHE A 88 -19.74 30.58 -1.21
C PHE A 88 -20.45 29.33 -1.68
N TYR A 89 -20.50 28.34 -0.80
CA TYR A 89 -21.23 27.09 -1.05
C TYR A 89 -21.75 26.53 0.28
N PRO A 90 -22.89 25.80 0.31
CA PRO A 90 -23.52 25.36 1.56
C PRO A 90 -22.65 24.46 2.44
N ASP A 91 -21.71 23.72 1.88
CA ASP A 91 -20.79 22.84 2.60
C ASP A 91 -19.61 23.59 3.25
N LEU A 92 -19.54 24.90 3.04
CA LEU A 92 -18.50 25.76 3.58
C LEU A 92 -19.12 26.98 4.28
N PRO A 93 -19.69 26.79 5.51
CA PRO A 93 -20.53 27.80 6.15
C PRO A 93 -19.79 29.10 6.50
N LYS A 94 -18.46 29.06 6.62
CA LYS A 94 -17.63 30.26 6.83
C LYS A 94 -17.54 31.18 5.61
N GLY A 95 -17.90 30.66 4.40
CA GLY A 95 -17.74 31.36 3.14
C GLY A 95 -16.32 31.36 2.60
N TYR A 96 -15.40 30.65 3.24
CA TYR A 96 -14.01 30.42 2.79
C TYR A 96 -13.49 29.08 3.30
N GLN A 97 -12.56 28.50 2.57
CA GLN A 97 -11.73 27.38 3.01
C GLN A 97 -10.40 27.93 3.50
N THR A 98 -9.94 27.46 4.66
CA THR A 98 -8.60 27.76 5.15
C THR A 98 -7.60 26.81 4.51
N SER A 99 -6.59 27.35 3.84
CA SER A 99 -5.59 26.64 3.04
C SER A 99 -4.23 27.35 3.13
N GLN A 100 -3.23 26.95 2.34
CA GLN A 100 -1.91 27.57 2.32
C GLN A 100 -1.43 27.81 0.87
N LEU A 101 -1.71 28.96 0.31
CA LEU A 101 -1.30 29.25 -1.08
C LEU A 101 0.14 29.78 -1.16
N TYR A 102 0.43 30.82 -0.35
CA TYR A 102 1.71 31.56 -0.50
C TYR A 102 2.85 30.98 0.32
N HIS A 103 2.55 30.28 1.40
CA HIS A 103 3.55 29.75 2.33
C HIS A 103 3.19 28.31 2.74
N PRO A 104 3.23 27.34 1.81
CA PRO A 104 2.95 25.96 2.13
C PRO A 104 3.97 25.41 3.13
N ILE A 105 3.53 24.51 4.00
CA ILE A 105 4.41 23.92 5.03
C ILE A 105 5.41 22.93 4.44
N ILE A 106 5.11 22.33 3.29
CA ILE A 106 5.95 21.35 2.59
C ILE A 106 6.31 21.94 1.24
N GLY A 107 7.61 22.09 0.98
CA GLY A 107 8.15 22.55 -0.30
C GLY A 107 8.41 21.42 -1.30
N GLU A 108 9.36 21.67 -2.20
CA GLU A 108 9.74 20.72 -3.24
C GLU A 108 10.26 19.39 -2.67
N GLY A 109 9.91 18.31 -3.34
CA GLY A 109 10.31 16.94 -3.01
C GLY A 109 10.30 16.03 -4.23
N GLU A 110 10.42 14.71 -3.99
CA GLU A 110 10.35 13.72 -5.07
C GLU A 110 9.94 12.34 -4.55
N ILE A 111 9.26 11.59 -5.41
CA ILE A 111 8.91 10.18 -5.18
C ILE A 111 9.44 9.37 -6.38
N ILE A 112 10.04 8.23 -6.09
CA ILE A 112 10.39 7.20 -7.06
C ILE A 112 9.43 6.06 -6.87
N ALA A 113 8.64 5.74 -7.89
CA ALA A 113 7.64 4.67 -7.87
C ALA A 113 8.06 3.53 -8.80
N PRO A 114 8.11 2.27 -8.34
CA PRO A 114 8.43 1.13 -9.18
C PRO A 114 7.26 0.82 -10.12
N LEU A 115 7.58 0.45 -11.37
CA LEU A 115 6.59 0.07 -12.37
C LEU A 115 6.35 -1.45 -12.39
N PRO A 116 5.11 -1.91 -12.50
CA PRO A 116 4.80 -3.33 -12.67
C PRO A 116 5.49 -3.97 -13.90
N SER A 117 5.64 -3.21 -14.98
CA SER A 117 6.35 -3.63 -16.19
C SER A 117 7.88 -3.69 -16.04
N GLY A 118 8.41 -3.26 -14.90
CA GLY A 118 9.84 -3.13 -14.61
C GLY A 118 10.35 -1.70 -14.80
N GLY A 119 11.40 -1.35 -14.05
CA GLY A 119 11.91 0.02 -13.98
C GLY A 119 11.16 0.87 -12.94
N GLU A 120 11.29 2.18 -13.04
CA GLU A 120 10.72 3.14 -12.09
C GLU A 120 10.37 4.46 -12.76
N VAL A 121 9.41 5.19 -12.20
CA VAL A 121 9.12 6.58 -12.56
C VAL A 121 9.51 7.49 -11.40
N LYS A 122 10.21 8.59 -11.73
CA LYS A 122 10.55 9.65 -10.79
C LYS A 122 9.60 10.83 -11.00
N VAL A 123 8.85 11.16 -9.96
CA VAL A 123 7.88 12.27 -9.97
C VAL A 123 8.27 13.30 -8.93
N ARG A 124 8.50 14.54 -9.37
CA ARG A 124 8.76 15.66 -8.47
C ARG A 124 7.46 16.11 -7.81
N ILE A 125 7.56 16.49 -6.56
CA ILE A 125 6.50 17.17 -5.80
C ILE A 125 6.77 18.67 -5.91
N GLU A 126 5.79 19.43 -6.36
CA GLU A 126 5.87 20.90 -6.40
C GLU A 126 5.82 21.46 -4.98
N HIS A 127 4.79 21.08 -4.24
CA HIS A 127 4.61 21.41 -2.83
C HIS A 127 3.52 20.51 -2.22
N ALA A 128 3.37 20.60 -0.90
CA ALA A 128 2.17 20.13 -0.23
C ALA A 128 1.79 21.07 0.90
N HIS A 129 0.51 21.19 1.17
CA HIS A 129 0.01 22.17 2.11
C HIS A 129 -1.15 21.62 2.96
N LEU A 130 -1.30 22.23 4.16
CA LEU A 130 -2.42 21.96 5.04
C LEU A 130 -3.66 22.73 4.59
N GLU A 131 -4.80 22.07 4.65
CA GLU A 131 -6.10 22.70 4.45
C GLU A 131 -7.20 21.98 5.25
N GLU A 132 -8.36 22.58 5.32
CA GLU A 132 -9.56 21.96 5.90
C GLU A 132 -10.47 21.40 4.81
N ASP A 133 -11.11 20.25 5.06
CA ASP A 133 -12.12 19.70 4.15
C ASP A 133 -13.46 20.48 4.28
N ALA A 134 -14.25 20.44 3.23
CA ALA A 134 -15.62 20.94 3.22
C ALA A 134 -16.61 19.89 3.76
N GLY A 135 -17.84 20.28 4.04
CA GLY A 135 -18.93 19.39 4.40
C GLY A 135 -19.35 18.48 3.25
N LYS A 136 -20.39 17.70 3.48
CA LYS A 136 -21.00 16.83 2.47
C LYS A 136 -22.35 17.37 2.05
N LEU A 137 -22.61 17.41 0.74
CA LEU A 137 -23.91 17.72 0.17
C LEU A 137 -24.54 16.49 -0.44
N THR A 138 -25.82 16.31 -0.20
CA THR A 138 -26.66 15.32 -0.89
C THR A 138 -27.81 16.03 -1.58
N HIS A 139 -27.81 16.03 -2.91
CA HIS A 139 -28.82 16.73 -3.71
C HIS A 139 -30.06 15.88 -3.93
N HIS A 140 -31.23 16.48 -3.72
CA HIS A 140 -32.54 15.89 -3.93
C HIS A 140 -33.43 16.87 -4.71
N GLY A 141 -33.46 16.75 -6.02
CA GLY A 141 -34.33 17.59 -6.85
C GLY A 141 -34.21 19.09 -6.56
N ASP A 142 -35.12 19.64 -5.76
CA ASP A 142 -35.26 21.05 -5.42
C ASP A 142 -34.60 21.45 -4.08
N TYR A 143 -34.03 20.50 -3.33
CA TYR A 143 -33.32 20.79 -2.08
C TYR A 143 -32.02 19.98 -1.95
N SER A 144 -31.18 20.39 -1.03
CA SER A 144 -29.96 19.67 -0.67
C SER A 144 -29.86 19.48 0.84
N LEU A 145 -29.42 18.30 1.26
CA LEU A 145 -29.04 18.04 2.65
C LEU A 145 -27.59 18.41 2.84
N VAL A 146 -27.30 19.09 3.96
CA VAL A 146 -25.96 19.53 4.34
C VAL A 146 -25.53 18.78 5.58
N ASP A 147 -24.45 18.03 5.47
CA ASP A 147 -23.80 17.38 6.58
C ASP A 147 -22.39 17.97 6.78
N LEU A 148 -22.19 18.66 7.90
CA LEU A 148 -20.95 19.33 8.24
C LEU A 148 -20.00 18.46 9.08
N ASN A 149 -20.28 17.19 9.27
CA ASN A 149 -19.40 16.28 10.02
C ASN A 149 -17.97 16.28 9.47
N ARG A 150 -17.80 16.38 8.15
CA ARG A 150 -16.48 16.43 7.49
C ARG A 150 -15.88 17.85 7.46
N ALA A 151 -16.69 18.91 7.58
CA ALA A 151 -16.21 20.30 7.56
C ALA A 151 -15.16 20.52 8.66
N GLY A 152 -13.99 21.05 8.30
CA GLY A 152 -12.87 21.25 9.20
C GLY A 152 -11.97 20.03 9.43
N THR A 153 -12.21 18.89 8.78
CA THR A 153 -11.30 17.73 8.77
C THR A 153 -9.94 18.16 8.22
N PRO A 154 -8.82 17.86 8.91
CA PRO A 154 -7.49 18.22 8.44
C PRO A 154 -7.10 17.42 7.21
N LEU A 155 -6.69 18.12 6.15
CA LEU A 155 -6.16 17.55 4.91
C LEU A 155 -4.72 18.03 4.66
N ILE A 156 -3.97 17.22 3.93
CA ILE A 156 -2.81 17.66 3.16
C ILE A 156 -3.16 17.48 1.69
N GLU A 157 -3.07 18.55 0.91
CA GLU A 157 -3.07 18.51 -0.53
C GLU A 157 -1.63 18.43 -1.04
N ILE A 158 -1.33 17.38 -1.82
CA ILE A 158 -0.01 17.10 -2.40
C ILE A 158 -0.12 17.33 -3.89
N VAL A 159 0.69 18.24 -4.42
CA VAL A 159 0.71 18.61 -5.83
C VAL A 159 1.99 18.11 -6.49
N SER A 160 1.85 17.25 -7.50
CA SER A 160 2.99 16.80 -8.28
C SER A 160 3.28 17.71 -9.47
N MET A 161 4.54 17.70 -9.93
CA MET A 161 4.90 18.20 -11.24
C MET A 161 4.36 17.27 -12.34
N PRO A 162 4.22 17.74 -13.59
CA PRO A 162 3.70 16.95 -14.70
C PRO A 162 4.78 16.03 -15.30
N ASP A 163 5.35 15.17 -14.48
CA ASP A 163 6.45 14.27 -14.82
C ASP A 163 6.00 12.85 -15.23
N ILE A 164 4.70 12.61 -15.29
CA ILE A 164 4.09 11.31 -15.57
C ILE A 164 3.67 11.26 -17.03
N HIS A 165 4.05 10.19 -17.76
CA HIS A 165 3.89 10.09 -19.20
C HIS A 165 3.13 8.86 -19.67
N SER A 166 2.63 8.03 -18.75
CA SER A 166 1.77 6.89 -19.07
C SER A 166 0.72 6.64 -17.99
N ALA A 167 -0.31 5.88 -18.34
CA ALA A 167 -1.34 5.46 -17.38
C ALA A 167 -0.79 4.53 -16.30
N GLU A 168 0.16 3.65 -16.66
CA GLU A 168 0.88 2.79 -15.71
C GLU A 168 1.68 3.60 -14.71
N GLU A 169 2.42 4.62 -15.16
CA GLU A 169 3.15 5.53 -14.30
C GLU A 169 2.24 6.31 -13.33
N ALA A 170 1.06 6.75 -13.81
CA ALA A 170 0.08 7.45 -12.99
C ALA A 170 -0.43 6.55 -11.84
N ARG A 171 -0.73 5.30 -12.15
CA ARG A 171 -1.11 4.30 -11.16
C ARG A 171 0.02 4.01 -10.19
N ALA A 172 1.24 3.74 -10.68
CA ALA A 172 2.39 3.43 -9.84
C ALA A 172 2.71 4.57 -8.86
N TYR A 173 2.66 5.82 -9.34
CA TYR A 173 2.83 7.00 -8.49
C TYR A 173 1.74 7.08 -7.40
N ALA A 174 0.47 6.89 -7.77
CA ALA A 174 -0.63 6.95 -6.80
C ALA A 174 -0.51 5.85 -5.73
N GLU A 175 -0.15 4.62 -6.12
CA GLU A 175 0.10 3.50 -5.20
C GLU A 175 1.30 3.77 -4.26
N GLU A 176 2.41 4.29 -4.80
CA GLU A 176 3.59 4.61 -3.99
C GLU A 176 3.32 5.77 -3.03
N LEU A 177 2.62 6.83 -3.48
CA LEU A 177 2.22 7.94 -2.62
C LEU A 177 1.34 7.46 -1.47
N HIS A 178 0.37 6.62 -1.75
CA HIS A 178 -0.49 6.02 -0.73
C HIS A 178 0.34 5.22 0.29
N LYS A 179 1.19 4.30 -0.16
CA LYS A 179 2.07 3.53 0.73
C LYS A 179 2.89 4.45 1.63
N ARG A 180 3.51 5.49 1.08
CA ARG A 180 4.32 6.44 1.84
C ARG A 180 3.54 7.17 2.91
N MET A 181 2.32 7.61 2.62
CA MET A 181 1.47 8.30 3.61
C MET A 181 1.02 7.36 4.73
N VAL A 182 0.68 6.11 4.41
CA VAL A 182 0.32 5.08 5.39
C VAL A 182 1.53 4.68 6.25
N PHE A 183 2.68 4.39 5.64
CA PHE A 183 3.93 4.04 6.34
C PHE A 183 4.42 5.18 7.23
N ALA A 184 4.27 6.42 6.81
CA ALA A 184 4.55 7.59 7.64
C ALA A 184 3.58 7.75 8.82
N GLY A 185 2.49 6.97 8.85
CA GLY A 185 1.45 7.08 9.87
C GLY A 185 0.70 8.42 9.81
N VAL A 186 0.54 8.99 8.62
CA VAL A 186 -0.12 10.27 8.38
C VAL A 186 -1.63 10.09 8.22
N THR A 187 -2.05 9.00 7.59
CA THR A 187 -3.43 8.65 7.29
C THR A 187 -3.67 7.16 7.49
N ASP A 188 -4.91 6.74 7.60
CA ASP A 188 -5.30 5.33 7.57
C ASP A 188 -5.31 4.79 6.13
N GLY A 189 -5.38 5.67 5.13
CA GLY A 189 -5.25 5.34 3.71
C GLY A 189 -6.45 4.62 3.08
N ASP A 190 -7.58 4.52 3.77
CA ASP A 190 -8.77 3.86 3.22
C ASP A 190 -9.40 4.70 2.11
N LEU A 191 -9.25 4.23 0.86
CA LEU A 191 -9.78 4.91 -0.32
C LEU A 191 -11.32 4.88 -0.36
N TYR A 192 -11.96 3.83 0.16
CA TYR A 192 -13.42 3.72 0.19
C TYR A 192 -14.03 4.70 1.20
N GLN A 193 -13.32 4.98 2.29
CA GLN A 193 -13.69 6.00 3.27
C GLN A 193 -13.31 7.42 2.82
N GLY A 194 -12.62 7.55 1.68
CA GLY A 194 -12.18 8.83 1.16
C GLY A 194 -11.03 9.46 1.93
N ASN A 195 -10.24 8.66 2.67
CA ASN A 195 -9.06 9.16 3.37
C ASN A 195 -7.98 9.67 2.41
N MET A 196 -7.96 9.15 1.17
CA MET A 196 -7.14 9.69 0.09
C MET A 196 -7.98 9.81 -1.18
N ARG A 197 -7.79 10.90 -1.92
CA ARG A 197 -8.51 11.20 -3.17
C ARG A 197 -7.51 11.73 -4.18
N PHE A 198 -7.63 11.28 -5.43
CA PHE A 198 -6.73 11.67 -6.50
C PHE A 198 -7.48 12.46 -7.56
N ASP A 199 -6.92 13.58 -7.98
CA ASP A 199 -7.35 14.37 -9.12
C ASP A 199 -6.24 14.34 -10.17
N VAL A 200 -6.56 13.91 -11.40
CA VAL A 200 -5.59 13.74 -12.49
C VAL A 200 -5.69 14.89 -13.47
N ASN A 201 -4.62 15.66 -13.58
CA ASN A 201 -4.46 16.71 -14.58
C ASN A 201 -3.72 16.15 -15.79
N ILE A 202 -4.40 16.01 -16.92
CA ILE A 202 -3.86 15.37 -18.12
C ILE A 202 -3.92 16.25 -19.36
N SER A 203 -2.89 16.19 -20.18
CA SER A 203 -2.87 16.78 -21.53
C SER A 203 -2.18 15.87 -22.53
N ALA A 204 -2.57 15.97 -23.80
CA ALA A 204 -1.94 15.31 -24.91
C ALA A 204 -1.28 16.36 -25.83
N ARG A 205 -0.05 16.08 -26.30
CA ARG A 205 0.66 16.86 -27.32
C ARG A 205 1.27 15.94 -28.36
N LYS A 206 1.59 16.45 -29.55
CA LYS A 206 2.35 15.65 -30.50
C LYS A 206 3.76 15.40 -29.97
N PHE A 207 4.26 14.22 -30.24
CA PHE A 207 5.60 13.85 -29.83
C PHE A 207 6.66 14.84 -30.38
N GLY A 208 7.49 15.37 -29.48
CA GLY A 208 8.53 16.35 -29.81
C GLY A 208 8.09 17.82 -29.77
N GLU A 209 6.82 18.12 -29.47
CA GLU A 209 6.37 19.50 -29.20
C GLU A 209 6.81 19.93 -27.79
N GLU A 210 7.42 21.13 -27.66
CA GLU A 210 7.86 21.66 -26.35
C GLU A 210 6.67 22.14 -25.50
N LYS A 211 5.65 22.71 -26.14
CA LYS A 211 4.50 23.28 -25.43
C LYS A 211 3.53 22.18 -25.01
N LEU A 212 3.17 22.18 -23.73
CA LEU A 212 2.15 21.30 -23.19
C LEU A 212 0.79 21.51 -23.90
N GLY A 213 0.03 20.43 -24.04
CA GLY A 213 -1.34 20.48 -24.53
C GLY A 213 -2.31 21.16 -23.55
N THR A 214 -3.57 21.32 -23.95
CA THR A 214 -4.60 21.85 -23.08
C THR A 214 -4.96 20.84 -21.99
N ARG A 215 -4.87 21.27 -20.74
CA ARG A 215 -5.13 20.44 -19.56
C ARG A 215 -6.62 20.15 -19.37
N THR A 216 -6.93 18.91 -19.05
CA THR A 216 -8.22 18.47 -18.51
C THR A 216 -7.98 17.88 -17.12
N GLU A 217 -8.82 18.25 -16.16
CA GLU A 217 -8.81 17.70 -14.80
C GLU A 217 -9.81 16.56 -14.70
N ILE A 218 -9.43 15.41 -14.15
CA ILE A 218 -10.32 14.27 -13.93
C ILE A 218 -10.51 14.07 -12.43
N LYS A 219 -11.74 14.07 -11.96
CA LYS A 219 -12.16 13.87 -10.58
C LYS A 219 -12.91 12.56 -10.37
N ASN A 220 -13.18 12.23 -9.11
CA ASN A 220 -13.92 11.03 -8.67
C ASN A 220 -13.14 9.73 -8.92
N LEU A 221 -11.84 9.74 -8.67
CA LEU A 221 -10.97 8.57 -8.80
C LEU A 221 -10.80 7.90 -7.42
N ASN A 222 -11.56 6.82 -7.20
CA ASN A 222 -11.69 6.14 -5.92
C ASN A 222 -10.82 4.87 -5.80
N SER A 223 -9.98 4.61 -6.79
CA SER A 223 -9.03 3.49 -6.78
C SER A 223 -7.85 3.77 -7.70
N PHE A 224 -6.73 3.10 -7.47
CA PHE A 224 -5.55 3.20 -8.34
C PHE A 224 -5.84 2.72 -9.77
N ARG A 225 -6.72 1.70 -9.91
CA ARG A 225 -7.20 1.23 -11.21
C ARG A 225 -8.03 2.30 -11.92
N SER A 226 -8.84 3.06 -11.20
CA SER A 226 -9.59 4.18 -11.77
C SER A 226 -8.66 5.30 -12.24
N VAL A 227 -7.56 5.59 -11.52
CA VAL A 227 -6.51 6.53 -11.97
C VAL A 227 -5.92 6.09 -13.32
N GLU A 228 -5.50 4.83 -13.42
CA GLU A 228 -4.93 4.27 -14.66
C GLU A 228 -5.92 4.34 -15.83
N ARG A 229 -7.13 3.82 -15.63
CA ARG A 229 -8.16 3.74 -16.71
C ARG A 229 -8.65 5.09 -17.15
N ALA A 230 -8.85 6.01 -16.22
CA ALA A 230 -9.29 7.37 -16.52
C ALA A 230 -8.21 8.14 -17.30
N ALA A 231 -6.94 8.01 -16.92
CA ALA A 231 -5.83 8.61 -17.65
C ALA A 231 -5.74 8.06 -19.09
N GLN A 232 -5.81 6.76 -19.27
CA GLN A 232 -5.78 6.13 -20.58
C GLN A 232 -6.98 6.56 -21.45
N TYR A 233 -8.19 6.52 -20.90
CA TYR A 233 -9.40 6.93 -21.61
C TYR A 233 -9.33 8.38 -22.07
N GLU A 234 -8.93 9.28 -21.16
CA GLU A 234 -8.90 10.71 -21.45
C GLU A 234 -7.81 11.06 -22.47
N PHE A 235 -6.65 10.41 -22.41
CA PHE A 235 -5.62 10.53 -23.43
C PHE A 235 -6.14 10.14 -24.83
N GLU A 236 -6.78 8.98 -24.93
CA GLU A 236 -7.38 8.53 -26.18
C GLU A 236 -8.46 9.48 -26.69
N ARG A 237 -9.29 10.04 -25.79
CA ARG A 237 -10.31 11.03 -26.12
C ARG A 237 -9.66 12.29 -26.71
N GLN A 238 -8.64 12.82 -26.05
CA GLN A 238 -7.94 14.02 -26.50
C GLN A 238 -7.25 13.79 -27.86
N VAL A 239 -6.56 12.68 -28.03
CA VAL A 239 -5.91 12.33 -29.31
C VAL A 239 -6.94 12.21 -30.43
N LYS A 240 -8.10 11.58 -30.20
CA LYS A 240 -9.20 11.49 -31.20
C LYS A 240 -9.73 12.86 -31.64
N LEU A 241 -9.79 13.84 -30.71
CA LEU A 241 -10.20 15.21 -31.05
C LEU A 241 -9.12 15.94 -31.85
N LEU A 242 -7.85 15.82 -31.40
CA LEU A 242 -6.71 16.45 -32.09
C LEU A 242 -6.54 15.93 -33.52
N GLU A 243 -6.72 14.64 -33.78
CA GLU A 243 -6.65 14.04 -35.11
C GLU A 243 -7.79 14.53 -36.03
N LYS A 244 -8.94 14.93 -35.47
CA LYS A 244 -10.03 15.58 -36.20
C LYS A 244 -9.80 17.08 -36.41
N GLY A 245 -8.74 17.65 -35.89
CA GLY A 245 -8.46 19.10 -35.90
C GLY A 245 -9.33 19.89 -34.92
N GLU A 246 -9.96 19.21 -33.95
CA GLU A 246 -10.75 19.84 -32.91
C GLU A 246 -9.87 20.31 -31.74
N LYS A 247 -10.27 21.41 -31.11
CA LYS A 247 -9.53 21.95 -29.95
C LYS A 247 -10.00 21.26 -28.66
N ILE A 248 -9.03 20.89 -27.80
CA ILE A 248 -9.32 20.46 -26.44
C ILE A 248 -9.80 21.67 -25.61
N LYS A 249 -10.89 21.50 -24.88
CA LYS A 249 -11.37 22.50 -23.91
C LYS A 249 -10.75 22.23 -22.56
N GLN A 250 -10.35 23.30 -21.88
CA GLN A 250 -9.92 23.21 -20.49
C GLN A 250 -11.17 23.07 -19.62
N GLU A 251 -11.36 21.90 -19.04
CA GLU A 251 -12.57 21.57 -18.27
C GLU A 251 -12.22 20.57 -17.13
N THR A 252 -13.10 20.50 -16.13
CA THR A 252 -13.14 19.42 -15.15
C THR A 252 -14.10 18.35 -15.62
N ARG A 253 -13.66 17.10 -15.57
CA ARG A 253 -14.42 15.92 -15.96
C ARG A 253 -14.53 14.94 -14.80
N GLY A 254 -15.68 14.28 -14.65
CA GLY A 254 -15.88 13.21 -13.68
C GLY A 254 -15.65 11.85 -14.32
N TRP A 255 -14.96 10.95 -13.63
CA TRP A 255 -14.88 9.55 -14.01
C TRP A 255 -16.15 8.80 -13.60
N LEU A 256 -16.74 8.05 -14.51
CA LEU A 256 -17.83 7.11 -14.27
C LEU A 256 -17.28 5.69 -14.35
N ASP A 257 -17.07 5.08 -13.20
CA ASP A 257 -16.37 3.78 -13.14
C ASP A 257 -17.18 2.65 -13.79
N ASP A 258 -18.51 2.64 -13.62
CA ASP A 258 -19.40 1.65 -14.26
C ASP A 258 -19.40 1.74 -15.80
N GLU A 259 -19.28 2.96 -16.34
CA GLU A 259 -19.31 3.20 -17.77
C GLU A 259 -17.91 3.32 -18.40
N GLN A 260 -16.85 3.31 -17.57
CA GLN A 260 -15.45 3.42 -17.97
C GLN A 260 -15.20 4.61 -18.91
N LYS A 261 -15.74 5.78 -18.55
CA LYS A 261 -15.60 7.01 -19.35
C LYS A 261 -15.57 8.26 -18.48
N THR A 262 -15.04 9.35 -19.05
CA THR A 262 -15.13 10.67 -18.43
C THR A 262 -16.33 11.46 -18.97
N VAL A 263 -16.98 12.26 -18.11
CA VAL A 263 -18.06 13.18 -18.49
C VAL A 263 -17.73 14.59 -18.06
N SER A 264 -18.06 15.60 -18.88
CA SER A 264 -17.85 17.01 -18.53
C SER A 264 -18.71 17.40 -17.33
N GLN A 265 -18.11 18.05 -16.34
CA GLN A 265 -18.80 18.55 -15.14
C GLN A 265 -18.83 20.07 -15.12
N ARG A 266 -17.71 20.75 -15.41
CA ARG A 266 -17.56 22.20 -15.31
C ARG A 266 -16.58 22.72 -16.36
N SER A 267 -16.89 23.84 -17.00
CA SER A 267 -15.96 24.55 -17.88
C SER A 267 -15.15 25.61 -17.14
N LYS A 268 -13.98 26.00 -17.66
CA LYS A 268 -13.12 27.05 -17.08
C LYS A 268 -13.76 28.44 -17.15
N GLU A 269 -14.74 28.68 -18.01
CA GLU A 269 -15.46 29.96 -18.10
C GLU A 269 -16.22 30.31 -16.82
N GLU A 270 -16.44 29.28 -15.94
CA GLU A 270 -17.03 29.44 -14.62
C GLU A 270 -15.98 29.49 -13.49
N ALA A 271 -14.71 29.68 -13.80
CA ALA A 271 -13.66 29.75 -12.77
C ALA A 271 -13.90 30.96 -11.89
N GLN A 272 -14.08 30.70 -10.58
CA GLN A 272 -14.26 31.74 -9.58
C GLN A 272 -12.91 32.37 -9.22
N ASP A 273 -12.90 33.69 -9.04
CA ASP A 273 -11.81 34.38 -8.36
C ASP A 273 -11.93 34.11 -6.85
N TYR A 274 -11.05 33.28 -6.31
CA TYR A 274 -11.07 32.89 -4.90
C TYR A 274 -10.58 33.96 -3.94
N ARG A 275 -10.09 35.09 -4.42
CA ARG A 275 -9.65 36.24 -3.61
C ARG A 275 -8.82 35.83 -2.39
N TYR A 276 -7.77 35.08 -2.64
CA TYR A 276 -6.89 34.61 -1.58
C TYR A 276 -6.35 35.79 -0.76
N MET A 277 -6.41 35.66 0.55
CA MET A 277 -5.80 36.59 1.49
C MET A 277 -5.27 35.84 2.71
N PRO A 278 -4.19 36.34 3.36
CA PRO A 278 -3.71 35.74 4.60
C PRO A 278 -4.81 35.69 5.67
N ASP A 279 -4.92 34.54 6.36
CA ASP A 279 -5.87 34.42 7.46
C ASP A 279 -5.39 35.26 8.67
N PRO A 280 -6.15 36.26 9.13
CA PRO A 280 -5.71 37.11 10.22
C PRO A 280 -5.85 36.47 11.60
N ASP A 281 -6.65 35.40 11.71
CA ASP A 281 -7.01 34.80 12.99
C ASP A 281 -6.09 33.61 13.35
N ILE A 282 -5.26 33.14 12.41
CA ILE A 282 -4.33 32.03 12.61
C ILE A 282 -2.89 32.55 12.60
N PRO A 283 -2.17 32.49 13.72
CA PRO A 283 -0.77 32.87 13.78
C PRO A 283 0.09 32.01 12.81
N PRO A 284 1.18 32.56 12.25
CA PRO A 284 2.12 31.80 11.47
C PRO A 284 2.66 30.58 12.24
N ILE A 285 2.84 29.46 11.52
CA ILE A 285 3.54 28.28 12.03
C ILE A 285 5.04 28.56 11.91
N ILE A 286 5.73 28.59 13.05
CA ILE A 286 7.20 28.73 13.09
C ILE A 286 7.80 27.44 13.64
N LEU A 287 8.68 26.82 12.87
CA LEU A 287 9.35 25.57 13.25
C LEU A 287 10.86 25.76 13.15
N SER A 288 11.57 25.51 14.22
CA SER A 288 13.04 25.41 14.17
C SER A 288 13.48 24.07 13.52
N ASP A 289 14.71 24.02 13.02
CA ASP A 289 15.28 22.78 12.47
C ASP A 289 15.32 21.67 13.51
N GLU A 290 15.52 22.02 14.79
CA GLU A 290 15.48 21.07 15.90
C GLU A 290 14.09 20.46 16.08
N GLU A 291 13.04 21.29 16.04
CA GLU A 291 11.64 20.84 16.14
C GLU A 291 11.26 19.94 14.97
N ILE A 292 11.65 20.33 13.74
CA ILE A 292 11.43 19.54 12.53
C ILE A 292 12.14 18.18 12.69
N SER A 293 13.41 18.17 13.05
CA SER A 293 14.21 16.96 13.26
C SER A 293 13.59 16.04 14.30
N LYS A 294 13.11 16.61 15.42
CA LYS A 294 12.46 15.88 16.50
C LYS A 294 11.13 15.23 16.07
N MET A 295 10.33 15.95 15.29
CA MET A 295 9.08 15.40 14.72
C MET A 295 9.37 14.28 13.70
N GLN A 296 10.50 14.34 13.01
CA GLN A 296 10.96 13.34 12.04
C GLN A 296 11.71 12.16 12.67
N ALA A 297 12.17 12.26 13.91
CA ALA A 297 12.96 11.20 14.57
C ALA A 297 12.16 9.93 14.85
N GLN A 298 10.84 10.05 15.05
CA GLN A 298 9.90 8.93 15.25
C GLN A 298 9.30 8.41 13.94
N PHE A 299 10.12 8.33 12.91
CA PHE A 299 9.65 8.04 11.57
C PHE A 299 9.86 6.55 11.26
N SER A 300 8.83 5.89 10.73
CA SER A 300 8.91 4.51 10.24
C SER A 300 9.82 4.41 9.02
N ILE A 301 10.30 3.21 8.73
CA ILE A 301 11.07 2.93 7.52
C ILE A 301 10.15 3.10 6.30
N MET A 302 10.63 3.76 5.24
CA MET A 302 9.86 3.98 4.02
C MET A 302 9.94 2.80 3.04
N PRO A 303 8.95 2.63 2.15
CA PRO A 303 8.90 1.51 1.21
C PRO A 303 10.17 1.31 0.38
N ASP A 304 10.80 2.40 -0.07
CA ASP A 304 12.06 2.35 -0.84
C ASP A 304 13.24 1.79 -0.05
N VAL A 305 13.26 2.01 1.26
CA VAL A 305 14.29 1.44 2.15
C VAL A 305 14.02 -0.03 2.40
N PHE A 306 12.75 -0.42 2.63
CA PHE A 306 12.38 -1.84 2.72
C PHE A 306 12.76 -2.61 1.45
N ARG A 307 12.48 -2.06 0.25
CA ARG A 307 12.88 -2.68 -1.03
C ARG A 307 14.37 -2.95 -1.10
N LYS A 308 15.20 -2.02 -0.62
CA LYS A 308 16.68 -2.22 -0.54
C LYS A 308 17.06 -3.35 0.40
N TYR A 309 16.42 -3.45 1.57
CA TYR A 309 16.66 -4.56 2.48
C TYR A 309 16.19 -5.90 1.92
N PHE A 310 15.04 -5.93 1.23
CA PHE A 310 14.46 -7.15 0.71
C PHE A 310 15.08 -7.62 -0.62
N ALA A 311 15.83 -6.76 -1.31
CA ALA A 311 16.52 -7.12 -2.56
C ALA A 311 17.51 -8.29 -2.39
N VAL A 312 18.06 -8.49 -1.18
CA VAL A 312 18.99 -9.60 -0.85
C VAL A 312 18.35 -10.98 -1.03
N PHE A 313 17.02 -11.06 -1.03
CA PHE A 313 16.30 -12.32 -1.17
C PHE A 313 16.06 -12.72 -2.65
N GLU A 314 16.33 -11.85 -3.61
CA GLU A 314 16.14 -12.13 -5.05
C GLU A 314 14.74 -12.68 -5.38
N LEU A 315 13.72 -12.09 -4.76
CA LEU A 315 12.31 -12.42 -4.96
C LEU A 315 11.72 -11.63 -6.13
N ASP A 316 10.65 -12.16 -6.71
CA ASP A 316 9.86 -11.41 -7.68
C ASP A 316 9.34 -10.11 -7.06
N ASN A 317 9.35 -9.01 -7.85
CA ASN A 317 8.88 -7.71 -7.39
C ASN A 317 7.45 -7.76 -6.84
N SER A 318 6.57 -8.56 -7.42
CA SER A 318 5.19 -8.72 -6.95
C SER A 318 5.10 -9.25 -5.51
N VAL A 319 6.01 -10.12 -5.11
CA VAL A 319 6.09 -10.67 -3.75
C VAL A 319 6.56 -9.61 -2.76
N ILE A 320 7.57 -8.82 -3.15
CA ILE A 320 8.06 -7.70 -2.34
C ILE A 320 6.98 -6.62 -2.20
N GLU A 321 6.32 -6.26 -3.30
CA GLU A 321 5.25 -5.25 -3.28
C GLU A 321 4.03 -5.70 -2.47
N TYR A 322 3.74 -7.01 -2.43
CA TYR A 322 2.72 -7.53 -1.51
C TYR A 322 3.13 -7.35 -0.04
N ALA A 323 4.37 -7.67 0.31
CA ALA A 323 4.87 -7.43 1.67
C ALA A 323 4.82 -5.95 2.07
N LEU A 324 4.92 -5.04 1.09
CA LEU A 324 4.79 -3.59 1.26
C LEU A 324 3.35 -3.07 1.13
N SER A 325 2.35 -3.94 1.00
CA SER A 325 0.95 -3.51 0.99
C SER A 325 0.47 -3.05 2.38
N ASP A 326 1.10 -3.56 3.44
CA ASP A 326 0.86 -3.12 4.82
C ASP A 326 2.18 -3.03 5.59
N TYR A 327 2.37 -1.91 6.31
CA TYR A 327 3.61 -1.65 7.05
C TYR A 327 3.89 -2.71 8.14
N ARG A 328 2.84 -3.31 8.73
CA ARG A 328 2.95 -4.35 9.78
C ARG A 328 3.59 -5.63 9.24
N ILE A 329 3.26 -6.01 8.01
CA ILE A 329 3.90 -7.14 7.32
C ILE A 329 5.36 -6.81 7.03
N ALA A 330 5.64 -5.63 6.48
CA ALA A 330 6.99 -5.21 6.14
C ALA A 330 7.90 -5.15 7.39
N GLU A 331 7.40 -4.55 8.47
CA GLU A 331 8.13 -4.48 9.75
C GLU A 331 8.35 -5.87 10.36
N LEU A 332 7.35 -6.75 10.34
CA LEU A 332 7.49 -8.13 10.82
C LEU A 332 8.56 -8.89 10.04
N LEU A 333 8.55 -8.82 8.72
CA LEU A 333 9.54 -9.50 7.88
C LEU A 333 10.94 -8.91 8.07
N LEU A 334 11.06 -7.58 8.20
CA LEU A 334 12.34 -6.94 8.49
C LEU A 334 12.85 -7.30 9.88
N ALA A 335 12.00 -7.32 10.90
CA ALA A 335 12.35 -7.75 12.24
C ALA A 335 12.80 -9.21 12.24
N THR A 336 12.07 -10.08 11.52
CA THR A 336 12.44 -11.50 11.40
C THR A 336 13.82 -11.68 10.75
N TRP A 337 14.15 -10.87 9.74
CA TRP A 337 15.47 -10.87 9.12
C TRP A 337 16.57 -10.34 10.06
N GLY A 338 16.35 -9.17 10.68
CA GLY A 338 17.37 -8.47 11.49
C GLY A 338 17.65 -9.14 12.83
N GLU A 339 16.65 -9.73 13.47
CA GLU A 339 16.81 -10.40 14.77
C GLU A 339 17.63 -11.69 14.68
N GLY A 340 17.61 -12.33 13.51
CA GLY A 340 18.44 -13.51 13.28
C GLY A 340 19.95 -13.21 13.16
N TRP A 341 20.35 -11.95 12.83
CA TRP A 341 21.72 -11.75 12.33
C TRP A 341 22.47 -10.49 12.78
N GLU A 342 21.80 -9.36 13.08
CA GLU A 342 22.48 -8.08 13.30
C GLU A 342 22.25 -7.38 14.66
N ARG A 343 21.33 -7.86 15.51
CA ARG A 343 21.02 -7.22 16.80
C ARG A 343 21.08 -8.18 17.99
N PRO A 344 22.21 -8.21 18.72
CA PRO A 344 22.38 -9.11 19.89
C PRO A 344 21.63 -8.67 21.16
N GLN A 345 20.75 -7.66 21.14
CA GLN A 345 20.23 -7.03 22.37
C GLN A 345 18.70 -6.98 22.53
N SER A 346 17.92 -7.64 21.69
CA SER A 346 16.49 -7.79 22.00
C SER A 346 16.21 -9.13 22.65
N GLU A 347 15.34 -9.17 23.65
CA GLU A 347 14.83 -10.40 24.30
C GLU A 347 13.97 -11.27 23.35
N LEU A 348 13.94 -10.93 22.08
CA LEU A 348 13.22 -11.57 20.99
C LEU A 348 14.17 -12.51 20.25
N PHE A 349 13.69 -13.62 19.83
CA PHE A 349 14.31 -14.79 19.20
C PHE A 349 15.77 -14.59 18.73
N ASN A 350 16.69 -15.35 19.32
CA ASN A 350 18.07 -15.49 18.86
C ASN A 350 18.14 -16.73 17.94
N ALA A 351 18.64 -16.59 16.71
CA ALA A 351 18.87 -17.73 15.78
C ALA A 351 19.75 -18.83 16.42
N ALA A 352 20.55 -18.51 17.45
CA ALA A 352 21.28 -19.47 18.25
C ALA A 352 20.41 -20.48 19.04
N GLU A 353 19.08 -20.27 19.14
CA GLU A 353 18.16 -21.27 19.68
C GLU A 353 17.96 -22.47 18.75
N ILE A 354 18.32 -22.33 17.46
CA ILE A 354 18.27 -23.42 16.46
C ILE A 354 19.68 -23.91 16.23
N GLU A 355 19.95 -25.15 16.62
CA GLU A 355 21.26 -25.76 16.46
C GLU A 355 21.67 -25.83 14.98
N ASN A 356 22.90 -25.39 14.66
CA ASN A 356 23.45 -25.35 13.30
C ASN A 356 22.71 -24.46 12.29
N TYR A 357 21.91 -23.47 12.71
CA TYR A 357 21.21 -22.55 11.82
C TYR A 357 22.18 -21.65 11.04
N THR A 358 22.09 -21.69 9.70
CA THR A 358 23.00 -20.96 8.82
C THR A 358 22.34 -19.73 8.21
N LEU A 359 23.15 -18.76 7.73
CA LEU A 359 22.64 -17.59 7.00
C LEU A 359 21.89 -18.00 5.72
N GLU A 360 22.37 -19.00 5.01
CA GLU A 360 21.73 -19.48 3.78
C GLU A 360 20.36 -20.09 4.07
N GLU A 361 20.26 -20.89 5.12
CA GLU A 361 19.00 -21.43 5.59
C GLU A 361 18.05 -20.30 6.00
N HIS A 362 18.56 -19.28 6.70
CA HIS A 362 17.74 -18.13 7.08
C HIS A 362 17.19 -17.38 5.86
N LYS A 363 17.99 -17.17 4.82
CA LYS A 363 17.54 -16.57 3.56
C LYS A 363 16.43 -17.40 2.89
N GLU A 364 16.61 -18.72 2.80
CA GLU A 364 15.59 -19.58 2.23
C GLU A 364 14.30 -19.60 3.06
N ASN A 365 14.42 -19.54 4.38
CA ASN A 365 13.28 -19.42 5.28
C ASN A 365 12.56 -18.08 5.13
N MET A 366 13.30 -16.98 4.95
CA MET A 366 12.71 -15.68 4.64
C MET A 366 11.93 -15.70 3.32
N LYS A 367 12.50 -16.24 2.24
CA LYS A 367 11.78 -16.40 0.95
C LYS A 367 10.47 -17.17 1.13
N ARG A 368 10.47 -18.20 1.97
CA ARG A 368 9.27 -18.99 2.28
C ARG A 368 8.21 -18.16 3.00
N MET A 369 8.63 -17.35 3.98
CA MET A 369 7.71 -16.46 4.71
C MET A 369 7.09 -15.40 3.81
N PHE A 370 7.88 -14.74 2.96
CA PHE A 370 7.37 -13.82 1.94
C PHE A 370 6.30 -14.47 1.07
N ASN A 371 6.57 -15.70 0.59
CA ASN A 371 5.63 -16.44 -0.24
C ASN A 371 4.36 -16.87 0.52
N TRP A 372 4.44 -17.17 1.81
CA TRP A 372 3.24 -17.43 2.61
C TRP A 372 2.33 -16.22 2.65
N PHE A 373 2.86 -15.04 2.97
CA PHE A 373 2.08 -13.81 2.94
C PHE A 373 1.51 -13.54 1.54
N ALA A 374 2.34 -13.55 0.50
CA ALA A 374 1.93 -13.22 -0.87
C ALA A 374 0.92 -14.20 -1.48
N SER A 375 0.90 -15.46 -1.02
CA SER A 375 -0.03 -16.49 -1.50
C SER A 375 -1.27 -16.67 -0.63
N THR A 376 -1.46 -15.86 0.39
CA THR A 376 -2.60 -15.90 1.32
C THR A 376 -3.51 -14.71 1.05
N PRO A 377 -4.84 -14.92 0.89
CA PRO A 377 -5.80 -13.83 0.80
C PRO A 377 -5.69 -12.88 2.00
N ALA A 378 -5.79 -11.56 1.75
CA ALA A 378 -5.60 -10.55 2.79
C ALA A 378 -6.60 -10.69 3.95
N GLU A 379 -7.80 -11.14 3.66
CA GLU A 379 -8.86 -11.40 4.65
C GLU A 379 -8.57 -12.55 5.63
N GLU A 380 -7.62 -13.43 5.28
CA GLU A 380 -7.18 -14.53 6.15
C GLU A 380 -6.02 -14.14 7.08
N ILE A 381 -5.45 -12.93 6.89
CA ILE A 381 -4.33 -12.42 7.67
C ILE A 381 -4.84 -11.37 8.66
N ASP A 382 -4.92 -11.74 9.94
CA ASP A 382 -5.26 -10.81 11.01
C ASP A 382 -4.03 -9.96 11.38
N LEU A 383 -3.95 -8.78 10.77
CA LEU A 383 -2.84 -7.84 10.97
C LEU A 383 -2.78 -7.24 12.38
N ASP A 384 -3.89 -7.23 13.10
CA ASP A 384 -3.88 -6.78 14.49
C ASP A 384 -3.14 -7.77 15.38
N LYS A 385 -3.22 -9.07 15.09
CA LYS A 385 -2.43 -10.10 15.78
C LYS A 385 -0.92 -10.00 15.48
N VAL A 386 -0.56 -9.51 14.28
CA VAL A 386 0.83 -9.13 13.96
C VAL A 386 1.26 -7.95 14.84
N HIS A 387 0.47 -6.88 14.85
CA HIS A 387 0.78 -5.67 15.60
C HIS A 387 0.87 -5.91 17.12
N GLN A 388 0.03 -6.78 17.65
CA GLN A 388 0.05 -7.18 19.08
C GLN A 388 1.17 -8.15 19.43
N GLY A 389 1.94 -8.62 18.44
CA GLY A 389 3.08 -9.53 18.65
C GLY A 389 2.70 -11.01 18.81
N TYR A 390 1.43 -11.37 18.63
CA TYR A 390 1.02 -12.79 18.68
C TYR A 390 1.58 -13.59 17.50
N VAL A 391 1.65 -12.98 16.31
CA VAL A 391 2.36 -13.54 15.16
C VAL A 391 3.66 -12.76 15.00
N GLY A 392 4.72 -13.26 15.63
CA GLY A 392 6.02 -12.57 15.69
C GLY A 392 7.16 -13.34 15.03
N PRO A 393 8.37 -12.73 14.96
CA PRO A 393 9.55 -13.29 14.31
C PRO A 393 9.88 -14.73 14.75
N ARG A 394 9.85 -15.01 16.06
CA ARG A 394 10.16 -16.32 16.60
C ARG A 394 9.27 -17.43 16.08
N ARG A 395 7.93 -17.20 16.06
CA ARG A 395 6.96 -18.21 15.58
C ARG A 395 7.13 -18.46 14.10
N LEU A 396 7.35 -17.41 13.29
CA LEU A 396 7.56 -17.54 11.84
C LEU A 396 8.86 -18.28 11.54
N THR A 397 9.96 -17.95 12.22
CA THR A 397 11.26 -18.62 12.01
C THR A 397 11.21 -20.09 12.39
N LEU A 398 10.61 -20.43 13.54
CA LEU A 398 10.45 -21.82 13.95
C LEU A 398 9.57 -22.61 12.98
N LEU A 399 8.48 -22.02 12.48
CA LEU A 399 7.65 -22.67 11.47
C LEU A 399 8.44 -22.92 10.17
N ALA A 400 9.15 -21.92 9.68
CA ALA A 400 9.92 -22.05 8.43
C ALA A 400 11.06 -23.08 8.59
N HIS A 401 11.69 -23.14 9.76
CA HIS A 401 12.70 -24.14 10.09
C HIS A 401 12.11 -25.56 10.11
N LEU A 402 10.92 -25.78 10.70
CA LEU A 402 10.25 -27.08 10.67
C LEU A 402 9.99 -27.57 9.24
N VAL A 403 9.69 -26.66 8.31
CA VAL A 403 9.52 -26.99 6.89
C VAL A 403 10.87 -27.26 6.23
N HIS A 404 11.91 -26.48 6.54
CA HIS A 404 13.28 -26.68 6.05
C HIS A 404 13.81 -28.06 6.43
N GLU A 405 13.65 -28.43 7.69
CA GLU A 405 14.04 -29.73 8.25
C GLU A 405 13.18 -30.90 7.74
N ASN A 406 12.21 -30.63 6.85
CA ASN A 406 11.22 -31.63 6.42
C ASN A 406 10.48 -32.34 7.58
N LYS A 407 10.34 -31.66 8.73
CA LYS A 407 9.47 -32.11 9.84
C LYS A 407 8.01 -31.90 9.52
N ILE A 408 7.73 -30.95 8.64
CA ILE A 408 6.40 -30.60 8.11
C ILE A 408 6.51 -30.44 6.59
N SER A 409 5.49 -30.84 5.84
CA SER A 409 5.43 -30.57 4.41
C SER A 409 5.21 -29.07 4.12
N SER A 410 5.56 -28.60 2.89
CA SER A 410 5.29 -27.21 2.50
C SER A 410 3.82 -26.83 2.61
N ASN A 411 2.89 -27.73 2.28
CA ASN A 411 1.44 -27.52 2.45
C ASN A 411 1.05 -27.45 3.93
N GLY A 412 1.60 -28.35 4.76
CA GLY A 412 1.40 -28.31 6.21
C GLY A 412 1.97 -27.03 6.82
N GLY A 413 3.10 -26.53 6.32
CA GLY A 413 3.66 -25.23 6.72
C GLY A 413 2.72 -24.07 6.44
N LYS A 414 2.09 -24.05 5.27
CA LYS A 414 1.08 -23.01 4.94
C LYS A 414 -0.17 -23.14 5.82
N GLU A 415 -0.63 -24.36 6.07
CA GLU A 415 -1.78 -24.60 6.97
C GLU A 415 -1.48 -24.11 8.40
N ILE A 416 -0.27 -24.36 8.92
CA ILE A 416 0.11 -23.88 10.25
C ILE A 416 0.31 -22.34 10.22
N PHE A 417 0.85 -21.78 9.14
CA PHE A 417 0.95 -20.32 9.00
C PHE A 417 -0.41 -19.64 9.19
N LEU A 418 -1.46 -20.15 8.55
CA LEU A 418 -2.83 -19.66 8.73
C LEU A 418 -3.34 -19.91 10.17
N ALA A 419 -3.02 -21.07 10.72
CA ALA A 419 -3.40 -21.41 12.10
C ALA A 419 -2.75 -20.49 13.15
N LEU A 420 -1.64 -19.83 12.84
CA LEU A 420 -1.04 -18.84 13.76
C LEU A 420 -1.96 -17.65 14.03
N PHE A 421 -2.90 -17.37 13.13
CA PHE A 421 -3.88 -16.29 13.28
C PHE A 421 -5.18 -16.70 13.97
N GLU A 422 -5.37 -17.99 14.33
CA GLU A 422 -6.53 -18.46 15.07
C GLU A 422 -6.39 -18.20 16.58
N ASP A 423 -7.44 -17.74 17.25
CA ASP A 423 -7.40 -17.37 18.67
C ASP A 423 -6.93 -18.50 19.58
N GLU A 424 -7.38 -19.72 19.31
CA GLU A 424 -7.02 -20.92 20.08
C GLU A 424 -5.54 -21.30 19.99
N ASN A 425 -4.84 -20.77 18.99
CA ASN A 425 -3.44 -21.06 18.70
C ASN A 425 -2.49 -19.93 19.11
N LEU A 426 -2.98 -18.77 19.55
CA LEU A 426 -2.13 -17.62 19.87
C LEU A 426 -1.00 -17.92 20.86
N PRO A 427 -1.21 -18.72 21.94
CA PRO A 427 -0.11 -19.05 22.87
C PRO A 427 0.78 -20.21 22.39
N LYS A 428 0.36 -20.99 21.37
CA LYS A 428 1.04 -22.23 20.97
C LYS A 428 2.21 -21.98 20.03
N MET A 429 3.23 -22.80 20.15
CA MET A 429 4.32 -22.82 19.17
C MET A 429 3.97 -23.63 17.93
N PRO A 430 4.56 -23.38 16.76
CA PRO A 430 4.24 -24.08 15.51
C PRO A 430 4.32 -25.61 15.59
N GLU A 431 5.27 -26.15 16.36
CA GLU A 431 5.40 -27.59 16.53
C GLU A 431 4.24 -28.21 17.34
N GLU A 432 3.68 -27.47 18.31
CA GLU A 432 2.51 -27.90 19.09
C GLU A 432 1.27 -27.96 18.19
N ILE A 433 1.07 -26.93 17.36
CA ILE A 433 -0.02 -26.90 16.37
C ILE A 433 0.15 -28.05 15.36
N ALA A 434 1.39 -28.29 14.90
CA ALA A 434 1.68 -29.40 13.99
C ALA A 434 1.33 -30.76 14.58
N LYS A 435 1.59 -30.96 15.88
CA LYS A 435 1.25 -32.20 16.60
C LYS A 435 -0.26 -32.36 16.71
N GLU A 436 -0.97 -31.31 17.14
CA GLU A 436 -2.44 -31.33 17.30
C GLU A 436 -3.16 -31.59 15.98
N ARG A 437 -2.69 -30.98 14.88
CA ARG A 437 -3.26 -31.15 13.53
C ARG A 437 -2.73 -32.38 12.79
N ASN A 438 -1.84 -33.16 13.44
CA ASN A 438 -1.26 -34.38 12.85
C ASN A 438 -0.53 -34.12 11.53
N LEU A 439 0.19 -32.98 11.44
CA LEU A 439 0.93 -32.51 10.26
C LEU A 439 2.42 -32.86 10.31
N LEU A 440 2.92 -33.40 11.42
CA LEU A 440 4.31 -33.86 11.51
C LEU A 440 4.56 -35.01 10.54
N GLN A 441 5.64 -34.92 9.80
CA GLN A 441 6.09 -35.98 8.90
C GLN A 441 6.68 -37.14 9.70
N VAL A 442 6.42 -38.34 9.23
CA VAL A 442 7.02 -39.56 9.77
C VAL A 442 8.44 -39.68 9.18
N SER A 443 9.44 -39.41 9.99
CA SER A 443 10.87 -39.61 9.63
C SER A 443 11.38 -41.00 10.01
N ASN A 444 10.51 -41.92 10.44
CA ASN A 444 10.91 -43.28 10.76
C ASN A 444 11.22 -44.04 9.46
N GLU A 445 12.52 -44.23 9.23
CA GLU A 445 13.06 -44.91 8.02
C GLU A 445 12.41 -46.28 7.79
N GLY A 446 12.16 -47.04 8.83
CA GLY A 446 11.49 -48.35 8.73
C GLY A 446 10.01 -48.28 8.32
N ALA A 447 9.29 -47.22 8.73
CA ALA A 447 7.89 -47.04 8.34
C ALA A 447 7.79 -46.60 6.87
N ILE A 448 8.67 -45.66 6.45
CA ILE A 448 8.74 -45.20 5.05
C ILE A 448 9.25 -46.31 4.15
N ALA A 449 10.25 -47.13 4.58
CA ALA A 449 10.76 -48.25 3.85
C ALA A 449 9.63 -49.25 3.46
N LYS A 450 8.72 -49.56 4.38
CA LYS A 450 7.57 -50.42 4.09
C LYS A 450 6.65 -49.84 3.00
N ILE A 451 6.36 -48.54 3.07
CA ILE A 451 5.53 -47.87 2.06
C ILE A 451 6.24 -47.85 0.70
N VAL A 452 7.57 -47.63 0.70
CA VAL A 452 8.40 -47.71 -0.53
C VAL A 452 8.33 -49.10 -1.13
N ASP A 453 8.52 -50.16 -0.33
CA ASP A 453 8.46 -51.54 -0.79
C ASP A 453 7.10 -51.90 -1.40
N GLU A 454 6.02 -51.43 -0.76
CA GLU A 454 4.67 -51.61 -1.27
C GLU A 454 4.41 -50.86 -2.60
N VAL A 455 4.93 -49.63 -2.74
CA VAL A 455 4.79 -48.84 -3.97
C VAL A 455 5.61 -49.41 -5.09
N LEU A 456 6.82 -49.90 -4.82
CA LEU A 456 7.66 -50.55 -5.82
C LEU A 456 7.09 -51.90 -6.27
N ALA A 457 6.36 -52.60 -5.42
CA ALA A 457 5.67 -53.83 -5.77
C ALA A 457 4.37 -53.64 -6.57
N ASP A 458 3.84 -52.40 -6.63
CA ASP A 458 2.61 -52.09 -7.33
C ASP A 458 2.79 -52.16 -8.86
N ALA A 459 1.83 -52.79 -9.54
CA ALA A 459 1.84 -52.91 -11.01
C ALA A 459 1.86 -51.52 -11.71
N ALA A 460 1.22 -50.48 -11.12
CA ALA A 460 1.21 -49.14 -11.64
C ALA A 460 2.60 -48.46 -11.62
N SER A 461 3.53 -48.95 -10.79
CA SER A 461 4.87 -48.39 -10.62
C SER A 461 5.90 -48.98 -11.61
N GLN A 462 5.61 -50.12 -12.25
CA GLN A 462 6.57 -50.86 -13.05
C GLN A 462 7.16 -50.04 -14.20
N LYS A 463 6.34 -49.29 -14.91
CA LYS A 463 6.79 -48.42 -15.99
C LYS A 463 7.77 -47.33 -15.50
N ALA A 464 7.48 -46.72 -14.37
CA ALA A 464 8.36 -45.70 -13.78
C ALA A 464 9.68 -46.32 -13.30
N ILE A 465 9.66 -47.55 -12.79
CA ILE A 465 10.86 -48.31 -12.40
C ILE A 465 11.74 -48.63 -13.61
N GLU A 466 11.13 -49.05 -14.71
CA GLU A 466 11.87 -49.28 -15.96
C GLU A 466 12.48 -47.99 -16.52
N ASP A 467 11.72 -46.88 -16.50
CA ASP A 467 12.20 -45.57 -16.95
C ASP A 467 13.41 -45.10 -16.13
N ILE A 468 13.40 -45.30 -14.80
CA ILE A 468 14.51 -44.93 -13.92
C ILE A 468 15.73 -45.80 -14.21
N ARG A 469 15.56 -47.12 -14.37
CA ARG A 469 16.64 -48.05 -14.72
C ARG A 469 17.26 -47.74 -16.08
N ASN A 470 16.48 -47.16 -17.00
CA ASN A 470 16.94 -46.71 -18.31
C ASN A 470 17.53 -45.28 -18.29
N GLY A 471 17.75 -44.70 -17.12
CA GLY A 471 18.40 -43.38 -16.93
C GLY A 471 17.46 -42.15 -16.92
N ASN A 472 16.15 -42.35 -16.93
CA ASN A 472 15.18 -41.24 -16.80
C ASN A 472 14.87 -40.95 -15.32
N ASP A 473 15.77 -40.22 -14.67
CA ASP A 473 15.64 -39.84 -13.24
C ASP A 473 14.37 -39.04 -12.91
N LYS A 474 13.75 -38.42 -13.91
CA LYS A 474 12.50 -37.64 -13.69
C LYS A 474 11.32 -38.54 -13.29
N ALA A 475 11.35 -39.81 -13.65
CA ALA A 475 10.30 -40.77 -13.31
C ALA A 475 10.24 -41.08 -11.80
N ILE A 476 11.31 -40.78 -11.03
CA ILE A 476 11.33 -40.97 -9.57
C ILE A 476 10.26 -40.08 -8.88
N GLY A 477 9.94 -38.91 -9.45
CA GLY A 477 8.87 -38.02 -8.94
C GLY A 477 7.50 -38.69 -8.93
N PHE A 478 7.20 -39.58 -9.88
CA PHE A 478 5.95 -40.34 -9.87
C PHE A 478 5.90 -41.32 -8.71
N LEU A 479 6.97 -42.03 -8.43
CA LEU A 479 7.03 -43.00 -7.31
C LEU A 479 6.92 -42.27 -5.96
N VAL A 480 7.63 -41.13 -5.80
CA VAL A 480 7.52 -40.29 -4.62
C VAL A 480 6.08 -39.80 -4.46
N GLY A 481 5.40 -39.38 -5.53
CA GLY A 481 3.97 -38.99 -5.51
C GLY A 481 3.06 -40.12 -5.03
N GLN A 482 3.31 -41.38 -5.42
CA GLN A 482 2.53 -42.51 -4.94
C GLN A 482 2.78 -42.79 -3.45
N ILE A 483 4.04 -42.68 -3.00
CA ILE A 483 4.39 -42.81 -1.58
C ILE A 483 3.72 -41.70 -0.76
N MET A 484 3.75 -40.47 -1.24
CA MET A 484 3.08 -39.33 -0.59
C MET A 484 1.55 -39.57 -0.49
N LYS A 485 0.94 -40.07 -1.56
CA LYS A 485 -0.50 -40.43 -1.56
C LYS A 485 -0.81 -41.52 -0.54
N LYS A 486 -0.02 -42.59 -0.50
CA LYS A 486 -0.21 -43.71 0.41
C LYS A 486 0.03 -43.36 1.88
N SER A 487 1.01 -42.48 2.12
CA SER A 487 1.32 -41.94 3.46
C SER A 487 0.43 -40.78 3.89
N GLN A 488 -0.56 -40.38 3.07
CA GLN A 488 -1.41 -39.19 3.31
C GLN A 488 -0.59 -37.91 3.51
N GLY A 489 0.49 -37.74 2.73
CA GLY A 489 1.36 -36.58 2.81
C GLY A 489 2.39 -36.62 3.97
N LYS A 490 2.43 -37.69 4.76
CA LYS A 490 3.25 -37.79 5.97
C LYS A 490 4.66 -38.35 5.74
N ALA A 491 4.95 -39.03 4.63
CA ALA A 491 6.30 -39.51 4.33
C ALA A 491 7.21 -38.33 4.00
N ASN A 492 8.46 -38.37 4.50
CA ASN A 492 9.48 -37.40 4.08
C ASN A 492 9.88 -37.69 2.62
N PRO A 493 9.65 -36.75 1.66
CA PRO A 493 9.92 -36.99 0.23
C PRO A 493 11.39 -37.26 -0.08
N ALA A 494 12.31 -36.59 0.61
CA ALA A 494 13.76 -36.77 0.41
C ALA A 494 14.20 -38.16 0.88
N LEU A 495 13.70 -38.63 2.03
CA LEU A 495 13.98 -39.97 2.52
C LEU A 495 13.32 -41.03 1.64
N ALA A 496 12.10 -40.81 1.15
CA ALA A 496 11.42 -41.68 0.20
C ALA A 496 12.24 -41.79 -1.10
N GLN A 497 12.74 -40.68 -1.65
CA GLN A 497 13.57 -40.67 -2.83
C GLN A 497 14.91 -41.42 -2.63
N LYS A 498 15.55 -41.22 -1.47
CA LYS A 498 16.77 -41.95 -1.10
C LYS A 498 16.50 -43.47 -1.05
N LEU A 499 15.44 -43.87 -0.35
CA LEU A 499 15.07 -45.26 -0.20
C LEU A 499 14.67 -45.92 -1.53
N ILE A 500 14.04 -45.20 -2.44
CA ILE A 500 13.76 -45.68 -3.81
C ILE A 500 15.07 -45.95 -4.54
N ARG A 501 16.05 -45.02 -4.50
CA ARG A 501 17.37 -45.19 -5.18
C ARG A 501 18.19 -46.34 -4.61
N GLU A 502 18.05 -46.63 -3.32
CA GLU A 502 18.75 -47.76 -2.67
C GLU A 502 18.14 -49.12 -3.06
N ARG A 503 16.91 -49.14 -3.59
CA ARG A 503 16.18 -50.38 -3.95
C ARG A 503 16.07 -50.65 -5.43
N LEU A 504 16.43 -49.70 -6.30
CA LEU A 504 16.41 -49.81 -7.75
C LEU A 504 17.82 -50.00 -8.33
#